data_4eba9bb2b7799b75e10cf5a9d8434f30
#
_entry.id   4eba9bb2b7799b75e10cf5a9d8434f30
#
_cell.length_a   1.000
_cell.length_b   1.000
_cell.length_c   1.000
_cell.angle_alpha   90.00
_cell.angle_beta   90.00
_cell.angle_gamma   90.00
#
_symmetry.space_group_name_H-M   'P 1'
#
loop_
_entity.id
_entity.type
_entity.pdbx_description
1 polymer ?
#
loop_
_entity_poly.entity_id
_entity_poly.type
_entity_poly.pdbx_seq_one_letter_code
_entity_poly.pdbx_strand_id
1 'polypeptide(L)'
;MRGLARPALRARWKKMLDGLSSIRPLGSSRTFPLALDVGSGRGYIAQHLTKETVEKLIQVDIAENALKNAVESEIPTVKVVADEEFLPFKEDTFDLVVSSLSLHWVNDLPKAFKEIHQVLKPDGVFIGAMFGGDTLYELRCSLQLAELEREGGFSPHVSPFTAVADLGHLLSRAGFNTLTVDTDEIQVNYPGETMLAAAAIYQEMYGNSDGSVPATFQIYYMIGWKYHESQAKPAQRGSATVSFGDLAKIEGLLKKGKK
;
A
#
# COMPACT_ATOMS: atom_id res chain seq x y z
N MET A 1 -9.30 7.64 -13.60
CA MET A 1 -8.84 6.34 -13.05
C MET A 1 -9.96 5.31 -12.76
N ARG A 2 -11.16 5.42 -13.35
CA ARG A 2 -12.32 4.61 -12.87
C ARG A 2 -12.41 3.16 -13.41
N GLY A 3 -11.60 2.72 -14.34
CA GLY A 3 -11.84 1.43 -15.01
C GLY A 3 -10.72 0.38 -14.99
N LEU A 4 -9.48 0.74 -15.22
CA LEU A 4 -8.41 -0.21 -15.56
C LEU A 4 -7.49 -0.61 -14.40
N ALA A 5 -7.21 0.28 -13.46
CA ALA A 5 -6.33 -0.02 -12.31
C ALA A 5 -7.01 -0.82 -11.18
N ARG A 6 -8.33 -0.83 -11.12
CA ARG A 6 -9.11 -1.49 -10.06
C ARG A 6 -8.89 -3.00 -9.93
N PRO A 7 -8.87 -3.82 -11.02
CA PRO A 7 -8.71 -5.26 -10.88
C PRO A 7 -7.34 -5.67 -10.34
N ALA A 8 -6.28 -5.01 -10.78
CA ALA A 8 -4.91 -5.30 -10.34
C ALA A 8 -4.70 -4.93 -8.87
N LEU A 9 -5.09 -3.71 -8.47
CA LEU A 9 -5.11 -3.28 -7.07
C LEU A 9 -5.93 -4.23 -6.19
N ARG A 10 -7.10 -4.63 -6.66
CA ARG A 10 -8.01 -5.56 -6.00
C ARG A 10 -7.34 -6.92 -5.73
N ALA A 11 -6.71 -7.49 -6.75
CA ALA A 11 -6.02 -8.79 -6.63
C ALA A 11 -4.86 -8.71 -5.63
N ARG A 12 -4.12 -7.59 -5.64
CA ARG A 12 -2.98 -7.37 -4.74
C ARG A 12 -3.42 -7.19 -3.29
N TRP A 13 -4.46 -6.38 -3.04
CA TRP A 13 -5.07 -6.23 -1.71
C TRP A 13 -5.53 -7.57 -1.15
N LYS A 14 -6.24 -8.36 -1.96
CA LYS A 14 -6.66 -9.70 -1.57
C LYS A 14 -5.46 -10.57 -1.20
N LYS A 15 -4.41 -10.59 -2.03
CA LYS A 15 -3.19 -11.35 -1.76
C LYS A 15 -2.49 -10.92 -0.46
N MET A 16 -2.46 -9.61 -0.15
CA MET A 16 -1.90 -9.11 1.10
C MET A 16 -2.72 -9.55 2.30
N LEU A 17 -4.04 -9.44 2.23
CA LEU A 17 -4.97 -9.89 3.28
C LEU A 17 -4.92 -11.42 3.46
N ASP A 18 -4.90 -12.18 2.37
CA ASP A 18 -4.77 -13.64 2.40
C ASP A 18 -3.41 -14.06 3.00
N GLY A 19 -2.34 -13.30 2.71
CA GLY A 19 -1.01 -13.48 3.28
C GLY A 19 -0.98 -13.33 4.81
N LEU A 20 -1.78 -12.43 5.38
CA LEU A 20 -1.87 -12.28 6.83
C LEU A 20 -2.42 -13.51 7.54
N SER A 21 -3.32 -14.24 6.90
CA SER A 21 -3.86 -15.49 7.45
C SER A 21 -2.84 -16.62 7.51
N SER A 22 -1.77 -16.55 6.69
CA SER A 22 -0.72 -17.57 6.60
C SER A 22 0.48 -17.35 7.54
N ILE A 23 0.57 -16.21 8.24
CA ILE A 23 1.73 -15.83 9.08
C ILE A 23 1.71 -16.49 10.47
N ARG A 24 0.66 -17.24 10.84
CA ARG A 24 0.64 -18.06 12.08
C ARG A 24 0.81 -19.55 11.81
N PRO A 25 1.33 -20.31 12.81
CA PRO A 25 1.45 -21.76 12.66
C PRO A 25 0.09 -22.40 12.40
N LEU A 26 0.10 -23.35 11.46
CA LEU A 26 -0.96 -24.26 11.00
C LEU A 26 -2.25 -24.26 11.84
N GLY A 27 -3.32 -23.69 11.30
CA GLY A 27 -4.68 -24.07 11.71
C GLY A 27 -5.66 -22.98 12.16
N SER A 28 -5.28 -21.70 12.31
CA SER A 28 -6.25 -20.65 12.66
C SER A 28 -6.17 -19.44 11.73
N SER A 29 -7.27 -19.10 11.07
CA SER A 29 -7.39 -17.80 10.39
C SER A 29 -7.35 -16.68 11.43
N ARG A 30 -6.56 -15.63 11.18
CA ARG A 30 -6.52 -14.45 12.05
C ARG A 30 -7.77 -13.63 11.80
N THR A 31 -8.47 -13.27 12.86
CA THR A 31 -9.58 -12.31 12.84
C THR A 31 -9.14 -10.97 13.39
N PHE A 32 -9.74 -9.90 12.91
CA PHE A 32 -9.51 -8.53 13.34
C PHE A 32 -10.83 -7.93 13.81
N PRO A 33 -11.18 -8.05 15.10
CA PRO A 33 -12.47 -7.60 15.61
C PRO A 33 -12.77 -6.13 15.27
N LEU A 34 -11.77 -5.26 15.33
CA LEU A 34 -11.93 -3.85 15.02
C LEU A 34 -10.85 -3.36 14.07
N ALA A 35 -11.26 -2.94 12.88
CA ALA A 35 -10.40 -2.39 11.85
C ALA A 35 -10.65 -0.89 11.62
N LEU A 36 -9.60 -0.17 11.21
CA LEU A 36 -9.63 1.24 10.80
C LEU A 36 -9.17 1.34 9.35
N ASP A 37 -9.93 2.05 8.51
CA ASP A 37 -9.59 2.42 7.14
C ASP A 37 -9.27 3.92 7.11
N VAL A 38 -7.98 4.25 6.97
CA VAL A 38 -7.44 5.61 7.03
C VAL A 38 -7.33 6.19 5.63
N GLY A 39 -7.95 7.34 5.40
CA GLY A 39 -8.11 7.91 4.07
C GLY A 39 -8.99 7.03 3.20
N SER A 40 -10.12 6.62 3.74
CA SER A 40 -11.00 5.61 3.14
C SER A 40 -11.67 6.07 1.85
N GLY A 41 -11.76 7.39 1.62
CA GLY A 41 -12.47 7.96 0.50
C GLY A 41 -13.91 7.45 0.43
N ARG A 42 -14.23 6.73 -0.65
CA ARG A 42 -15.54 6.10 -0.85
C ARG A 42 -15.62 4.66 -0.28
N GLY A 43 -14.67 4.25 0.56
CA GLY A 43 -14.74 2.99 1.28
C GLY A 43 -14.58 1.74 0.41
N TYR A 44 -13.80 1.79 -0.66
CA TYR A 44 -13.64 0.66 -1.57
C TYR A 44 -12.95 -0.56 -0.95
N ILE A 45 -12.10 -0.37 0.06
CA ILE A 45 -11.44 -1.49 0.78
C ILE A 45 -12.49 -2.39 1.44
N ALA A 46 -13.52 -1.81 2.02
CA ALA A 46 -14.57 -2.55 2.72
C ALA A 46 -15.24 -3.64 1.87
N GLN A 47 -15.25 -3.49 0.53
CA GLN A 47 -15.78 -4.52 -0.39
C GLN A 47 -14.88 -5.76 -0.52
N HIS A 48 -13.65 -5.70 0.00
CA HIS A 48 -12.66 -6.78 -0.07
C HIS A 48 -12.40 -7.44 1.29
N LEU A 49 -12.97 -6.88 2.35
CA LEU A 49 -12.97 -7.46 3.68
C LEU A 49 -14.22 -8.34 3.85
N THR A 50 -14.10 -9.41 4.64
CA THR A 50 -15.21 -10.30 4.96
C THR A 50 -15.53 -10.23 6.45
N LYS A 51 -16.76 -10.55 6.83
CA LYS A 51 -17.18 -10.62 8.25
C LYS A 51 -16.39 -11.66 9.05
N GLU A 52 -15.83 -12.67 8.38
CA GLU A 52 -14.96 -13.67 8.99
C GLU A 52 -13.60 -13.10 9.37
N THR A 53 -13.16 -12.06 8.65
CA THR A 53 -11.86 -11.42 8.87
C THR A 53 -11.96 -10.18 9.75
N VAL A 54 -13.01 -9.35 9.55
CA VAL A 54 -13.22 -8.08 10.26
C VAL A 54 -14.67 -8.02 10.76
N GLU A 55 -14.85 -7.84 12.06
CA GLU A 55 -16.21 -7.77 12.65
C GLU A 55 -16.81 -6.37 12.54
N LYS A 56 -15.97 -5.33 12.70
CA LYS A 56 -16.37 -3.93 12.62
C LYS A 56 -15.30 -3.08 11.97
N LEU A 57 -15.72 -2.16 11.09
CA LEU A 57 -14.84 -1.23 10.38
C LEU A 57 -15.16 0.21 10.76
N ILE A 58 -14.12 1.00 11.02
CA ILE A 58 -14.23 2.46 11.11
C ILE A 58 -13.55 3.03 9.86
N GLN A 59 -14.26 3.88 9.14
CA GLN A 59 -13.75 4.60 7.98
C GLN A 59 -13.49 6.06 8.34
N VAL A 60 -12.26 6.51 8.09
CA VAL A 60 -11.83 7.89 8.34
C VAL A 60 -11.40 8.53 7.04
N ASP A 61 -11.87 9.74 6.81
CA ASP A 61 -11.43 10.58 5.71
C ASP A 61 -11.73 12.05 6.04
N ILE A 62 -10.90 12.96 5.56
CA ILE A 62 -11.13 14.41 5.70
C ILE A 62 -12.27 14.88 4.79
N ALA A 63 -12.53 14.17 3.70
CA ALA A 63 -13.55 14.50 2.72
C ALA A 63 -14.92 13.94 3.13
N GLU A 64 -15.69 14.69 3.89
CA GLU A 64 -17.04 14.33 4.36
C GLU A 64 -17.94 13.83 3.23
N ASN A 65 -17.89 14.48 2.05
CA ASN A 65 -18.68 14.06 0.89
C ASN A 65 -18.29 12.68 0.34
N ALA A 66 -17.03 12.29 0.47
CA ALA A 66 -16.60 10.95 0.08
C ALA A 66 -17.20 9.90 1.01
N LEU A 67 -17.15 10.15 2.31
CA LEU A 67 -17.75 9.28 3.34
C LEU A 67 -19.28 9.17 3.20
N LYS A 68 -19.97 10.27 2.93
CA LYS A 68 -21.44 10.26 2.69
C LYS A 68 -21.82 9.38 1.50
N ASN A 69 -20.99 9.37 0.45
CA ASN A 69 -21.19 8.58 -0.76
C ASN A 69 -20.38 7.28 -0.76
N ALA A 70 -19.97 6.80 0.41
CA ALA A 70 -19.23 5.56 0.52
C ALA A 70 -20.09 4.37 0.07
N VAL A 71 -19.42 3.41 -0.57
CA VAL A 71 -20.06 2.18 -1.05
C VAL A 71 -20.53 1.34 0.13
N GLU A 72 -21.62 0.63 -0.05
CA GLU A 72 -22.14 -0.28 0.96
C GLU A 72 -21.19 -1.47 1.18
N SER A 73 -21.11 -1.91 2.42
CA SER A 73 -20.31 -3.03 2.87
C SER A 73 -21.15 -4.00 3.68
N GLU A 74 -20.83 -5.26 3.62
CA GLU A 74 -21.42 -6.28 4.49
C GLU A 74 -20.97 -6.17 5.96
N ILE A 75 -19.83 -5.48 6.19
CA ILE A 75 -19.26 -5.29 7.53
C ILE A 75 -19.93 -4.08 8.18
N PRO A 76 -20.35 -4.17 9.46
CA PRO A 76 -20.81 -3.02 10.22
C PRO A 76 -19.77 -1.90 10.19
N THR A 77 -20.13 -0.76 9.59
CA THR A 77 -19.19 0.33 9.33
C THR A 77 -19.64 1.63 10.00
N VAL A 78 -18.71 2.30 10.67
CA VAL A 78 -18.89 3.65 11.22
C VAL A 78 -18.00 4.61 10.43
N LYS A 79 -18.53 5.76 10.07
CA LYS A 79 -17.83 6.80 9.30
C LYS A 79 -17.49 7.99 10.21
N VAL A 80 -16.24 8.42 10.19
CA VAL A 80 -15.71 9.50 11.02
C VAL A 80 -14.98 10.50 10.11
N VAL A 81 -15.34 11.77 10.19
CA VAL A 81 -14.61 12.83 9.48
C VAL A 81 -13.43 13.24 10.36
N ALA A 82 -12.22 12.98 9.92
CA ALA A 82 -10.99 13.39 10.60
C ALA A 82 -9.82 13.39 9.62
N ASP A 83 -8.73 14.05 10.05
CA ASP A 83 -7.47 14.13 9.34
C ASP A 83 -6.60 12.91 9.69
N GLU A 84 -5.93 12.34 8.69
CA GLU A 84 -5.01 11.20 8.83
C GLU A 84 -3.79 11.55 9.69
N GLU A 85 -3.43 12.82 9.78
CA GLU A 85 -2.35 13.32 10.64
C GLU A 85 -2.77 13.53 12.11
N PHE A 86 -4.06 13.39 12.43
CA PHE A 86 -4.64 13.62 13.77
C PHE A 86 -5.81 12.67 14.03
N LEU A 87 -5.52 11.40 14.25
CA LEU A 87 -6.53 10.38 14.46
C LEU A 87 -7.23 10.53 15.83
N PRO A 88 -8.57 10.74 15.88
CA PRO A 88 -9.29 11.01 17.12
C PRO A 88 -9.61 9.72 17.91
N PHE A 89 -8.67 8.81 18.01
CA PHE A 89 -8.84 7.53 18.66
C PHE A 89 -7.84 7.33 19.80
N LYS A 90 -8.22 6.52 20.76
CA LYS A 90 -7.32 6.10 21.85
C LYS A 90 -6.21 5.19 21.32
N GLU A 91 -5.10 5.21 22.00
CA GLU A 91 -4.03 4.24 21.80
C GLU A 91 -4.55 2.79 21.98
N ASP A 92 -3.90 1.85 21.32
CA ASP A 92 -4.16 0.41 21.45
C ASP A 92 -5.62 0.01 21.20
N THR A 93 -6.26 0.64 20.23
CA THR A 93 -7.69 0.44 19.94
C THR A 93 -7.94 -0.57 18.83
N PHE A 94 -7.15 -0.53 17.74
CA PHE A 94 -7.42 -1.29 16.53
C PHE A 94 -6.53 -2.52 16.37
N ASP A 95 -7.11 -3.60 15.88
CA ASP A 95 -6.41 -4.83 15.56
C ASP A 95 -5.75 -4.77 14.17
N LEU A 96 -6.38 -4.02 13.25
CA LEU A 96 -5.95 -3.81 11.88
C LEU A 96 -6.15 -2.34 11.50
N VAL A 97 -5.15 -1.74 10.88
CA VAL A 97 -5.29 -0.46 10.18
C VAL A 97 -4.96 -0.67 8.71
N VAL A 98 -5.82 -0.19 7.83
CA VAL A 98 -5.61 -0.22 6.38
C VAL A 98 -5.62 1.20 5.82
N SER A 99 -4.86 1.44 4.76
CA SER A 99 -4.89 2.69 4.00
C SER A 99 -4.58 2.43 2.53
N SER A 100 -5.41 2.91 1.62
CA SER A 100 -5.23 2.67 0.19
C SER A 100 -5.23 3.94 -0.61
N LEU A 101 -4.05 4.27 -1.17
CA LEU A 101 -3.85 5.40 -2.08
C LEU A 101 -4.34 6.74 -1.50
N SER A 102 -4.08 6.95 -0.20
CA SER A 102 -4.37 8.20 0.51
C SER A 102 -3.10 8.85 1.07
N LEU A 103 -2.20 8.10 1.71
CA LEU A 103 -1.09 8.63 2.49
C LEU A 103 -0.08 9.49 1.70
N HIS A 104 -0.04 9.43 0.38
CA HIS A 104 0.77 10.33 -0.45
C HIS A 104 0.18 11.76 -0.56
N TRP A 105 -1.00 12.00 -0.01
CA TRP A 105 -1.63 13.33 0.07
C TRP A 105 -1.39 14.04 1.40
N VAL A 106 -0.90 13.34 2.44
CA VAL A 106 -0.63 13.94 3.75
C VAL A 106 0.63 14.81 3.71
N ASN A 107 0.67 15.88 4.50
CA ASN A 107 1.81 16.78 4.54
C ASN A 107 2.94 16.24 5.45
N ASP A 108 2.58 15.57 6.53
CA ASP A 108 3.52 14.99 7.50
C ASP A 108 3.36 13.46 7.57
N LEU A 109 3.93 12.77 6.59
CA LEU A 109 3.89 11.31 6.52
C LEU A 109 4.52 10.62 7.74
N PRO A 110 5.67 11.09 8.30
CA PRO A 110 6.19 10.59 9.57
C PRO A 110 5.19 10.64 10.72
N LYS A 111 4.43 11.73 10.82
CA LYS A 111 3.40 11.91 11.84
C LYS A 111 2.22 10.97 11.60
N ALA A 112 1.72 10.88 10.36
CA ALA A 112 0.62 9.98 10.01
C ALA A 112 0.96 8.52 10.36
N PHE A 113 2.17 8.04 10.06
CA PHE A 113 2.61 6.70 10.47
C PHE A 113 2.69 6.53 11.99
N LYS A 114 3.05 7.58 12.72
CA LYS A 114 3.09 7.56 14.18
C LYS A 114 1.69 7.46 14.79
N GLU A 115 0.74 8.24 14.26
CA GLU A 115 -0.68 8.16 14.63
C GLU A 115 -1.24 6.75 14.37
N ILE A 116 -0.99 6.19 13.19
CA ILE A 116 -1.40 4.83 12.84
C ILE A 116 -0.79 3.80 13.81
N HIS A 117 0.50 3.91 14.10
CA HIS A 117 1.16 3.00 15.05
C HIS A 117 0.58 3.14 16.47
N GLN A 118 0.27 4.35 16.91
CA GLN A 118 -0.25 4.64 18.24
C GLN A 118 -1.63 4.02 18.47
N VAL A 119 -2.53 4.14 17.49
CA VAL A 119 -3.89 3.59 17.60
C VAL A 119 -3.96 2.08 17.44
N LEU A 120 -2.93 1.44 16.89
CA LEU A 120 -2.83 -0.02 16.79
C LEU A 120 -2.58 -0.65 18.15
N LYS A 121 -3.24 -1.77 18.44
CA LYS A 121 -2.93 -2.65 19.59
C LYS A 121 -1.55 -3.30 19.42
N PRO A 122 -0.87 -3.70 20.50
CA PRO A 122 0.26 -4.62 20.42
C PRO A 122 -0.13 -5.87 19.60
N ASP A 123 0.75 -6.34 18.72
CA ASP A 123 0.47 -7.36 17.69
C ASP A 123 -0.57 -6.95 16.64
N GLY A 124 -0.98 -5.70 16.61
CA GLY A 124 -1.79 -5.13 15.52
C GLY A 124 -0.97 -4.93 14.26
N VAL A 125 -1.65 -4.91 13.11
CA VAL A 125 -1.01 -4.80 11.80
C VAL A 125 -1.51 -3.58 11.03
N PHE A 126 -0.57 -2.91 10.38
CA PHE A 126 -0.84 -1.89 9.37
C PHE A 126 -0.60 -2.46 7.97
N ILE A 127 -1.54 -2.24 7.06
CA ILE A 127 -1.42 -2.55 5.64
C ILE A 127 -1.71 -1.28 4.85
N GLY A 128 -0.74 -0.84 4.06
CA GLY A 128 -0.86 0.37 3.27
C GLY A 128 -0.54 0.18 1.80
N ALA A 129 -1.12 1.05 0.97
CA ALA A 129 -0.68 1.25 -0.41
C ALA A 129 -0.62 2.74 -0.71
N MET A 130 0.47 3.21 -1.34
CA MET A 130 0.65 4.59 -1.74
C MET A 130 1.42 4.69 -3.05
N PHE A 131 1.35 5.85 -3.72
CA PHE A 131 2.16 6.07 -4.91
C PHE A 131 3.64 6.20 -4.56
N GLY A 132 4.46 5.58 -5.41
CA GLY A 132 5.91 5.58 -5.33
C GLY A 132 6.60 6.62 -6.22
N GLY A 133 7.91 6.76 -6.05
CA GLY A 133 8.75 7.79 -6.65
C GLY A 133 8.70 7.89 -8.16
N ASP A 134 8.52 6.75 -8.86
CA ASP A 134 8.51 6.70 -10.33
C ASP A 134 7.12 6.90 -10.95
N THR A 135 6.12 7.26 -10.14
CA THR A 135 4.78 7.60 -10.66
C THR A 135 4.87 8.76 -11.64
N LEU A 136 4.26 8.58 -12.83
CA LEU A 136 4.20 9.55 -13.93
C LEU A 136 5.58 10.02 -14.40
N TYR A 137 6.59 9.13 -14.42
CA TYR A 137 7.93 9.49 -14.85
C TYR A 137 7.96 9.96 -16.31
N GLU A 138 7.14 9.37 -17.18
CA GLU A 138 7.03 9.75 -18.58
C GLU A 138 6.59 11.22 -18.72
N LEU A 139 5.57 11.62 -17.96
CA LEU A 139 5.06 12.98 -17.95
C LEU A 139 6.11 13.96 -17.40
N ARG A 140 6.77 13.59 -16.29
CA ARG A 140 7.83 14.45 -15.70
C ARG A 140 8.97 14.68 -16.65
N CYS A 141 9.48 13.63 -17.30
CA CYS A 141 10.58 13.76 -18.27
C CYS A 141 10.18 14.61 -19.46
N SER A 142 8.99 14.41 -20.03
CA SER A 142 8.52 15.16 -21.19
C SER A 142 8.32 16.64 -20.88
N LEU A 143 7.75 16.98 -19.71
CA LEU A 143 7.60 18.37 -19.26
C LEU A 143 8.96 19.04 -19.02
N GLN A 144 9.86 18.34 -18.33
CA GLN A 144 11.20 18.86 -18.06
C GLN A 144 11.97 19.17 -19.35
N LEU A 145 11.92 18.30 -20.35
CA LEU A 145 12.56 18.51 -21.64
C LEU A 145 11.95 19.70 -22.39
N ALA A 146 10.61 19.78 -22.42
CA ALA A 146 9.91 20.87 -23.07
C ALA A 146 10.24 22.25 -22.46
N GLU A 147 10.32 22.36 -21.14
CA GLU A 147 10.66 23.60 -20.44
C GLU A 147 12.14 23.97 -20.62
N LEU A 148 13.05 22.99 -20.55
CA LEU A 148 14.46 23.24 -20.83
C LEU A 148 14.69 23.81 -22.24
N GLU A 149 13.96 23.27 -23.23
CA GLU A 149 14.06 23.73 -24.62
C GLU A 149 13.50 25.15 -24.80
N ARG A 150 12.38 25.49 -24.16
CA ARG A 150 11.64 26.72 -24.39
C ARG A 150 11.96 27.84 -23.45
N GLU A 151 12.26 27.52 -22.18
CA GLU A 151 12.38 28.49 -21.09
C GLU A 151 13.81 28.51 -20.46
N GLY A 152 14.64 27.53 -20.83
CA GLY A 152 16.01 27.43 -20.31
C GLY A 152 16.12 26.97 -18.86
N GLY A 153 15.01 26.50 -18.28
CA GLY A 153 14.91 25.95 -16.93
C GLY A 153 13.68 25.08 -16.80
N PHE A 154 13.47 24.47 -15.63
CA PHE A 154 12.27 23.69 -15.39
C PHE A 154 11.76 23.87 -13.96
N SER A 155 10.46 23.64 -13.76
CA SER A 155 9.82 23.55 -12.46
C SER A 155 9.08 22.21 -12.28
N PRO A 156 8.91 21.71 -11.04
CA PRO A 156 8.19 20.46 -10.83
C PRO A 156 6.69 20.65 -11.05
N HIS A 157 6.12 19.92 -12.00
CA HIS A 157 4.67 19.90 -12.28
C HIS A 157 3.97 18.69 -11.65
N VAL A 158 4.73 17.68 -11.27
CA VAL A 158 4.24 16.50 -10.56
C VAL A 158 4.86 16.49 -9.18
N SER A 159 4.03 16.35 -8.15
CA SER A 159 4.49 16.29 -6.75
C SER A 159 5.54 15.20 -6.57
N PRO A 160 6.58 15.45 -5.76
CA PRO A 160 7.53 14.41 -5.41
C PRO A 160 6.82 13.34 -4.56
N PHE A 161 7.14 12.08 -4.82
CA PHE A 161 6.69 10.94 -4.02
C PHE A 161 7.86 10.36 -3.23
N THR A 162 7.54 9.66 -2.14
CA THR A 162 8.54 9.03 -1.28
C THR A 162 9.28 7.91 -2.03
N ALA A 163 10.60 7.81 -1.84
CA ALA A 163 11.36 6.66 -2.34
C ALA A 163 11.13 5.43 -1.45
N VAL A 164 11.28 4.23 -2.04
CA VAL A 164 11.04 2.96 -1.30
C VAL A 164 11.94 2.80 -0.08
N ALA A 165 13.21 3.23 -0.18
CA ALA A 165 14.16 3.19 0.93
C ALA A 165 13.73 4.10 2.09
N ASP A 166 13.26 5.31 1.77
CA ASP A 166 12.78 6.26 2.77
C ASP A 166 11.52 5.76 3.46
N LEU A 167 10.61 5.12 2.71
CA LEU A 167 9.40 4.54 3.26
C LEU A 167 9.70 3.49 4.34
N GLY A 168 10.66 2.58 4.09
CA GLY A 168 11.10 1.61 5.08
C GLY A 168 11.66 2.25 6.35
N HIS A 169 12.46 3.31 6.20
CA HIS A 169 12.98 4.09 7.33
C HIS A 169 11.87 4.82 8.11
N LEU A 170 10.91 5.42 7.41
CA LEU A 170 9.78 6.13 8.04
C LEU A 170 8.92 5.19 8.89
N LEU A 171 8.58 4.01 8.35
CA LEU A 171 7.83 2.99 9.08
C LEU A 171 8.60 2.50 10.31
N SER A 172 9.90 2.21 10.16
CA SER A 172 10.76 1.79 11.27
C SER A 172 10.84 2.86 12.36
N ARG A 173 11.01 4.14 12.00
CA ARG A 173 11.05 5.27 12.94
C ARG A 173 9.70 5.53 13.61
N ALA A 174 8.60 5.20 13.00
CA ALA A 174 7.28 5.25 13.62
C ALA A 174 7.06 4.13 14.66
N GLY A 175 7.94 3.11 14.69
CA GLY A 175 7.90 2.01 15.68
C GLY A 175 7.44 0.67 15.10
N PHE A 176 7.12 0.60 13.81
CA PHE A 176 6.76 -0.67 13.18
C PHE A 176 7.95 -1.62 13.07
N ASN A 177 7.68 -2.89 13.28
CA ASN A 177 8.63 -3.98 13.08
C ASN A 177 8.10 -4.97 12.02
N THR A 178 8.92 -5.96 11.67
CA THR A 178 8.58 -7.00 10.67
C THR A 178 8.02 -6.37 9.39
N LEU A 179 8.77 -5.39 8.88
CA LEU A 179 8.37 -4.60 7.71
C LEU A 179 8.48 -5.41 6.43
N THR A 180 7.46 -5.32 5.59
CA THR A 180 7.50 -5.78 4.21
C THR A 180 7.07 -4.60 3.32
N VAL A 181 7.90 -4.26 2.35
CA VAL A 181 7.57 -3.29 1.30
C VAL A 181 7.75 -3.98 -0.04
N ASP A 182 6.71 -3.94 -0.85
CA ASP A 182 6.69 -4.48 -2.20
C ASP A 182 6.35 -3.38 -3.19
N THR A 183 6.90 -3.43 -4.38
CA THR A 183 6.72 -2.42 -5.43
C THR A 183 6.03 -3.05 -6.63
N ASP A 184 5.06 -2.36 -7.17
CA ASP A 184 4.36 -2.75 -8.40
C ASP A 184 4.15 -1.54 -9.31
N GLU A 185 3.99 -1.78 -10.61
CA GLU A 185 3.75 -0.74 -11.59
C GLU A 185 2.46 -1.03 -12.36
N ILE A 186 1.61 -0.01 -12.44
CA ILE A 186 0.37 -0.07 -13.22
C ILE A 186 0.44 0.97 -14.32
N GLN A 187 0.45 0.51 -15.56
CA GLN A 187 0.41 1.39 -16.72
C GLN A 187 -1.04 1.60 -17.18
N VAL A 188 -1.41 2.85 -17.37
CA VAL A 188 -2.70 3.27 -17.92
C VAL A 188 -2.46 3.99 -19.23
N ASN A 189 -3.07 3.54 -20.30
CA ASN A 189 -2.95 4.18 -21.61
C ASN A 189 -4.09 5.20 -21.80
N TYR A 190 -3.74 6.42 -22.17
CA TYR A 190 -4.67 7.50 -22.45
C TYR A 190 -4.73 7.76 -23.95
N PRO A 191 -5.92 8.06 -24.53
CA PRO A 191 -6.01 8.51 -25.91
C PRO A 191 -5.16 9.78 -26.11
N GLY A 192 -4.34 9.81 -27.16
CA GLY A 192 -3.39 10.90 -27.43
C GLY A 192 -4.03 12.28 -27.54
N GLU A 193 -5.30 12.35 -27.98
CA GLU A 193 -6.06 13.61 -28.07
C GLU A 193 -6.27 14.33 -26.74
N THR A 194 -6.17 13.64 -25.63
CA THR A 194 -6.41 14.18 -24.27
C THR A 194 -5.22 14.99 -23.71
N MET A 195 -4.05 14.94 -24.33
CA MET A 195 -2.78 15.47 -23.81
C MET A 195 -2.08 16.49 -24.73
N LEU A 196 -2.83 17.38 -25.34
CA LEU A 196 -2.39 18.23 -26.48
C LEU A 196 -1.21 19.18 -26.26
N ALA A 197 -0.86 19.61 -25.06
CA ALA A 197 0.16 20.64 -24.83
C ALA A 197 1.58 20.12 -24.48
N ALA A 198 1.69 18.98 -23.84
CA ALA A 198 2.97 18.28 -23.60
C ALA A 198 3.20 17.18 -24.65
N ALA A 199 2.29 17.09 -25.61
CA ALA A 199 2.00 15.89 -26.39
C ALA A 199 3.06 15.50 -27.39
N ALA A 200 3.78 16.44 -28.00
CA ALA A 200 4.72 16.08 -29.07
C ALA A 200 5.90 15.27 -28.54
N ILE A 201 6.56 15.76 -27.49
CA ILE A 201 7.70 15.07 -26.86
C ILE A 201 7.23 13.76 -26.17
N TYR A 202 6.10 13.81 -25.48
CA TYR A 202 5.53 12.64 -24.82
C TYR A 202 5.17 11.55 -25.81
N GLN A 203 4.50 11.91 -26.91
CA GLN A 203 4.13 11.00 -27.98
C GLN A 203 5.35 10.44 -28.72
N GLU A 204 6.36 11.28 -28.96
CA GLU A 204 7.59 10.87 -29.65
C GLU A 204 8.41 9.90 -28.80
N MET A 205 8.55 10.15 -27.49
CA MET A 205 9.38 9.34 -26.60
C MET A 205 8.68 8.06 -26.12
N TYR A 206 7.37 8.14 -25.84
CA TYR A 206 6.65 7.09 -25.11
C TYR A 206 5.36 6.64 -25.79
N GLY A 207 4.97 7.24 -26.92
CA GLY A 207 3.70 6.92 -27.61
C GLY A 207 3.64 5.48 -28.10
N ASN A 208 2.47 4.87 -27.97
CA ASN A 208 2.19 3.55 -28.52
C ASN A 208 1.84 3.63 -30.02
N SER A 209 1.96 2.50 -30.70
CA SER A 209 1.62 2.39 -32.15
C SER A 209 0.15 2.66 -32.47
N ASP A 210 -0.74 2.56 -31.49
CA ASP A 210 -2.17 2.86 -31.60
C ASP A 210 -2.51 4.35 -31.35
N GLY A 211 -1.49 5.20 -31.15
CA GLY A 211 -1.65 6.62 -30.85
C GLY A 211 -1.94 6.96 -29.39
N SER A 212 -2.06 5.98 -28.52
CA SER A 212 -2.20 6.22 -27.07
C SER A 212 -0.85 6.56 -26.44
N VAL A 213 -0.90 7.19 -25.25
CA VAL A 213 0.29 7.48 -24.42
C VAL A 213 0.17 6.76 -23.07
N PRO A 214 1.24 6.10 -22.62
CA PRO A 214 1.24 5.43 -21.33
C PRO A 214 1.37 6.44 -20.18
N ALA A 215 0.81 6.13 -19.03
CA ALA A 215 1.10 6.78 -17.79
C ALA A 215 1.33 5.70 -16.74
N THR A 216 2.54 5.63 -16.23
CA THR A 216 2.94 4.61 -15.26
C THR A 216 2.72 5.12 -13.84
N PHE A 217 2.04 4.32 -13.03
CA PHE A 217 1.82 4.55 -11.61
C PHE A 217 2.57 3.49 -10.84
N GLN A 218 3.64 3.90 -10.15
CA GLN A 218 4.34 3.02 -9.23
C GLN A 218 3.59 2.99 -7.91
N ILE A 219 3.37 1.81 -7.35
CA ILE A 219 2.64 1.62 -6.10
C ILE A 219 3.51 0.85 -5.12
N TYR A 220 3.68 1.42 -3.94
CA TYR A 220 4.28 0.74 -2.81
C TYR A 220 3.19 0.11 -1.96
N TYR A 221 3.31 -1.18 -1.73
CA TYR A 221 2.52 -1.93 -0.77
C TYR A 221 3.36 -2.17 0.47
N MET A 222 2.82 -1.88 1.63
CA MET A 222 3.54 -1.97 2.88
C MET A 222 2.77 -2.73 3.93
N ILE A 223 3.47 -3.53 4.72
CA ILE A 223 2.95 -4.20 5.91
C ILE A 223 3.91 -3.89 7.06
N GLY A 224 3.38 -3.47 8.19
CA GLY A 224 4.13 -3.23 9.41
C GLY A 224 3.34 -3.69 10.63
N TRP A 225 4.03 -4.21 11.63
CA TRP A 225 3.44 -4.73 12.85
C TRP A 225 3.80 -3.86 14.04
N LYS A 226 2.86 -3.65 14.96
CA LYS A 226 3.20 -3.11 16.28
C LYS A 226 3.79 -4.23 17.13
N TYR A 227 4.92 -3.96 17.77
CA TYR A 227 5.65 -4.97 18.54
C TYR A 227 4.80 -5.61 19.64
N HIS A 228 4.95 -6.93 19.79
CA HIS A 228 4.44 -7.71 20.91
C HIS A 228 5.38 -8.89 21.19
N GLU A 229 5.48 -9.31 22.45
CA GLU A 229 6.38 -10.40 22.85
C GLU A 229 6.05 -11.76 22.25
N SER A 230 4.79 -11.97 21.82
CA SER A 230 4.34 -13.20 21.14
C SER A 230 4.83 -13.35 19.71
N GLN A 231 5.40 -12.28 19.13
CA GLN A 231 5.92 -12.33 17.76
C GLN A 231 7.19 -13.15 17.68
N ALA A 232 7.38 -13.85 16.55
CA ALA A 232 8.59 -14.63 16.32
C ALA A 232 9.84 -13.74 16.41
N LYS A 233 10.78 -14.14 17.28
CA LYS A 233 12.07 -13.46 17.38
C LYS A 233 12.99 -13.95 16.27
N PRO A 234 13.89 -13.11 15.75
CA PRO A 234 14.95 -13.55 14.86
C PRO A 234 15.71 -14.73 15.45
N ALA A 235 16.01 -15.74 14.64
CA ALA A 235 16.83 -16.85 15.08
C ALA A 235 18.21 -16.34 15.56
N GLN A 236 18.72 -16.90 16.64
CA GLN A 236 20.04 -16.54 17.13
C GLN A 236 21.12 -16.94 16.11
N ARG A 237 22.13 -16.11 15.97
CA ARG A 237 23.27 -16.42 15.09
C ARG A 237 23.91 -17.74 15.54
N GLY A 238 24.03 -18.68 14.59
CA GLY A 238 24.57 -20.02 14.89
C GLY A 238 23.54 -21.05 15.39
N SER A 239 22.24 -20.70 15.48
CA SER A 239 21.17 -21.64 15.89
C SER A 239 20.71 -22.57 14.75
N ALA A 240 21.26 -22.45 13.54
CA ALA A 240 20.97 -23.36 12.44
C ALA A 240 21.44 -24.77 12.76
N THR A 241 20.51 -25.73 12.83
CA THR A 241 20.79 -27.15 13.10
C THR A 241 21.11 -27.92 11.81
N VAL A 242 20.93 -27.29 10.63
CA VAL A 242 21.13 -27.90 9.33
C VAL A 242 22.08 -27.03 8.50
N SER A 243 23.14 -27.64 7.94
CA SER A 243 24.05 -26.94 7.04
C SER A 243 23.46 -26.76 5.64
N PHE A 244 23.98 -25.79 4.87
CA PHE A 244 23.59 -25.61 3.46
C PHE A 244 23.83 -26.89 2.62
N GLY A 245 24.84 -27.71 2.97
CA GLY A 245 25.11 -29.00 2.30
C GLY A 245 24.05 -30.07 2.57
N ASP A 246 23.28 -29.94 3.65
CA ASP A 246 22.23 -30.91 4.00
C ASP A 246 20.85 -30.52 3.41
N LEU A 247 20.69 -29.32 2.88
CA LEU A 247 19.45 -28.87 2.21
C LEU A 247 19.12 -29.73 0.98
N ALA A 248 20.12 -30.18 0.25
CA ALA A 248 19.94 -31.10 -0.89
C ALA A 248 19.39 -32.49 -0.47
N LYS A 249 19.63 -32.92 0.78
CA LYS A 249 19.09 -34.18 1.33
C LYS A 249 17.61 -34.06 1.72
N ILE A 250 17.18 -32.87 2.13
CA ILE A 250 15.77 -32.57 2.51
C ILE A 250 14.85 -32.66 1.29
N GLU A 251 15.28 -32.19 0.11
CA GLU A 251 14.55 -32.38 -1.16
C GLU A 251 14.29 -33.84 -1.50
N GLY A 252 15.28 -34.71 -1.19
CA GLY A 252 15.16 -36.17 -1.37
C GLY A 252 14.15 -36.84 -0.43
N LEU A 253 13.97 -36.31 0.77
CA LEU A 253 12.99 -36.80 1.77
C LEU A 253 11.57 -36.34 1.46
N LEU A 254 11.39 -35.12 0.98
CA LEU A 254 10.08 -34.59 0.57
C LEU A 254 9.52 -35.31 -0.66
N LYS A 255 10.35 -35.81 -1.55
CA LYS A 255 9.94 -36.64 -2.72
C LYS A 255 9.57 -38.09 -2.34
N LYS A 256 10.02 -38.62 -1.21
CA LYS A 256 9.66 -39.96 -0.73
C LYS A 256 8.37 -40.05 0.08
N GLY A 257 7.84 -38.92 0.56
CA GLY A 257 6.58 -38.85 1.33
C GLY A 257 5.30 -38.73 0.48
N LYS A 258 5.40 -38.83 -0.86
CA LYS A 258 4.26 -38.83 -1.80
C LYS A 258 4.16 -40.15 -2.54
N LYS A 259 4.09 -41.24 -1.82
CA LYS A 259 3.60 -42.54 -2.34
C LYS A 259 2.52 -43.08 -1.44
#